data_dff1b2cba51cbbdb675243222508ecc9
#
_entry.id   dff1b2cba51cbbdb675243222508ecc9
#
_cell.length_a   1.000
_cell.length_b   1.000
_cell.length_c   1.000
_cell.angle_alpha   90.00
_cell.angle_beta   90.00
_cell.angle_gamma   90.00
#
_symmetry.space_group_name_H-M   'P 1'
#
loop_
_entity.id
_entity.type
_entity.pdbx_description
1 polymer ?
#
loop_
_entity_poly.entity_id
_entity_poly.type
_entity_poly.pdbx_seq_one_letter_code
_entity_poly.pdbx_strand_id
1 'polypeptide(L)'
;MKKISINLLFVFAFGANAIGQQDPMLSQYMFNGLYLNPAYAGSHKYWTSTLTYRNQWVGFNGSPKTAIAAVDGPLPGKNMGLGALFMHDQIGVTKQNTALVHYAYQLRFGDFGKLAFGAQAGISQFSARLTDLTVWDEDQVFQNDLSSKVLPRFGIGAYWFSEKWYAGLSVPTLFAYDSDEAFEIDVSRATFLRRHYLLTGGYVFNMNQWWKLKPSVLLKYVQNAPLEADINLSSVFLDQFWIGASYRTGDAVAILLEYQSPAYFRIGYSYDITTSKLRNHSSGSHEIMIGFDFGRNLVKVKTPRYF
;
A
#
# COMPACT_ATOMS: atom_id res chain seq x y z
N MET A 1 56.65 9.21 -23.62
CA MET A 1 55.38 8.50 -23.40
C MET A 1 54.75 9.01 -22.11
N LYS A 2 53.78 9.97 -22.23
CA LYS A 2 53.09 10.56 -21.07
C LYS A 2 51.86 9.72 -20.75
N LYS A 3 51.81 9.13 -19.55
CA LYS A 3 50.63 8.45 -19.01
C LYS A 3 49.61 9.50 -18.59
N ILE A 4 48.46 9.52 -19.24
CA ILE A 4 47.31 10.34 -18.85
C ILE A 4 46.48 9.48 -17.87
N SER A 5 46.52 9.87 -16.60
CA SER A 5 45.63 9.28 -15.58
C SER A 5 44.31 10.04 -15.62
N ILE A 6 43.25 9.36 -16.08
CA ILE A 6 41.89 9.90 -16.03
C ILE A 6 41.33 9.52 -14.66
N ASN A 7 41.32 10.50 -13.77
CA ASN A 7 40.57 10.40 -12.50
C ASN A 7 39.10 10.72 -12.79
N LEU A 8 38.25 9.69 -12.87
CA LEU A 8 36.81 9.83 -12.96
C LEU A 8 36.26 10.13 -11.54
N LEU A 9 36.10 11.41 -11.23
CA LEU A 9 35.51 11.87 -9.97
C LEU A 9 33.98 11.75 -10.09
N PHE A 10 33.41 10.67 -9.58
CA PHE A 10 31.98 10.52 -9.40
C PHE A 10 31.53 11.37 -8.20
N VAL A 11 31.15 12.61 -8.46
CA VAL A 11 30.47 13.45 -7.46
C VAL A 11 29.01 13.04 -7.42
N PHE A 12 28.65 12.17 -6.48
CA PHE A 12 27.26 11.95 -6.09
C PHE A 12 26.80 13.16 -5.26
N ALA A 13 26.21 14.14 -5.91
CA ALA A 13 25.48 15.21 -5.23
C ALA A 13 24.17 14.59 -4.66
N PHE A 14 24.20 14.16 -3.40
CA PHE A 14 22.99 13.91 -2.64
C PHE A 14 22.29 15.25 -2.33
N GLY A 15 21.47 15.72 -3.24
CA GLY A 15 20.47 16.73 -2.94
C GLY A 15 19.47 16.14 -1.95
N ALA A 16 19.43 16.64 -0.72
CA ALA A 16 18.36 16.33 0.23
C ALA A 16 17.07 16.96 -0.32
N ASN A 17 16.35 16.23 -1.17
CA ASN A 17 15.00 16.61 -1.58
C ASN A 17 14.07 16.38 -0.40
N ALA A 18 13.38 17.43 0.04
CA ALA A 18 12.28 17.32 0.99
C ALA A 18 11.23 16.36 0.38
N ILE A 19 11.11 15.18 0.97
CA ILE A 19 10.19 14.14 0.51
C ILE A 19 8.79 14.58 0.95
N GLY A 20 7.99 15.08 0.01
CA GLY A 20 6.58 15.39 0.22
C GLY A 20 5.81 14.13 0.64
N GLN A 21 4.64 14.33 1.25
CA GLN A 21 3.77 13.26 1.74
C GLN A 21 3.55 12.18 0.68
N GLN A 22 3.82 10.92 1.04
CA GLN A 22 3.57 9.75 0.21
C GLN A 22 2.42 8.94 0.81
N ASP A 23 1.66 8.23 -0.03
CA ASP A 23 0.68 7.27 0.46
C ASP A 23 1.37 6.25 1.38
N PRO A 24 0.74 5.90 2.53
CA PRO A 24 1.34 5.00 3.51
C PRO A 24 1.64 3.62 2.92
N MET A 25 2.76 3.03 3.34
CA MET A 25 3.15 1.68 2.95
C MET A 25 2.80 0.69 4.05
N LEU A 26 2.05 -0.35 3.68
CA LEU A 26 1.70 -1.44 4.58
C LEU A 26 2.76 -2.53 4.53
N SER A 27 3.06 -3.15 5.65
CA SER A 27 3.97 -4.31 5.70
C SER A 27 3.24 -5.60 5.32
N GLN A 28 1.93 -5.65 5.56
CA GLN A 28 1.05 -6.73 5.15
C GLN A 28 0.34 -6.43 3.82
N TYR A 29 1.00 -5.72 2.89
CA TYR A 29 0.43 -5.29 1.61
C TYR A 29 -0.13 -6.46 0.78
N MET A 30 0.44 -7.66 0.89
CA MET A 30 0.01 -8.84 0.15
C MET A 30 -1.40 -9.33 0.55
N PHE A 31 -1.94 -8.86 1.67
CA PHE A 31 -3.28 -9.19 2.14
C PHE A 31 -4.28 -8.05 1.92
N ASN A 32 -3.82 -6.93 1.37
CA ASN A 32 -4.62 -5.74 1.12
C ASN A 32 -4.48 -5.26 -0.34
N GLY A 33 -4.69 -6.18 -1.28
CA GLY A 33 -4.48 -5.94 -2.70
C GLY A 33 -5.36 -4.82 -3.28
N LEU A 34 -6.56 -4.61 -2.73
CA LEU A 34 -7.47 -3.54 -3.16
C LEU A 34 -6.87 -2.14 -2.93
N TYR A 35 -6.10 -1.96 -1.85
CA TYR A 35 -5.39 -0.72 -1.57
C TYR A 35 -4.33 -0.39 -2.63
N LEU A 36 -3.66 -1.42 -3.16
CA LEU A 36 -2.58 -1.27 -4.14
C LEU A 36 -3.08 -1.16 -5.57
N ASN A 37 -4.16 -1.89 -5.92
CA ASN A 37 -4.57 -2.04 -7.31
C ASN A 37 -6.09 -2.18 -7.44
N PRO A 38 -6.78 -1.25 -8.12
CA PRO A 38 -8.23 -1.34 -8.31
C PRO A 38 -8.67 -2.59 -9.09
N ALA A 39 -7.81 -3.14 -9.95
CA ALA A 39 -8.10 -4.37 -10.69
C ALA A 39 -8.15 -5.63 -9.81
N TYR A 40 -7.73 -5.54 -8.54
CA TYR A 40 -7.86 -6.61 -7.56
C TYR A 40 -9.30 -6.87 -7.14
N ALA A 41 -10.20 -5.89 -7.28
CA ALA A 41 -11.60 -6.00 -6.87
C ALA A 41 -12.25 -7.24 -7.46
N GLY A 42 -12.83 -8.08 -6.59
CA GLY A 42 -13.49 -9.32 -7.00
C GLY A 42 -12.56 -10.41 -7.55
N SER A 43 -11.26 -10.37 -7.27
CA SER A 43 -10.31 -11.44 -7.62
C SER A 43 -10.64 -12.75 -6.91
N HIS A 44 -11.30 -12.67 -5.76
CA HIS A 44 -11.77 -13.81 -4.99
C HIS A 44 -13.11 -14.35 -5.48
N LYS A 45 -13.46 -15.55 -5.03
CA LYS A 45 -14.74 -16.19 -5.34
C LYS A 45 -15.86 -15.77 -4.38
N TYR A 46 -15.58 -14.97 -3.39
CA TYR A 46 -16.49 -14.52 -2.33
C TYR A 46 -16.17 -13.07 -1.96
N TRP A 47 -17.08 -12.44 -1.24
CA TRP A 47 -16.85 -11.12 -0.69
C TRP A 47 -15.91 -11.19 0.50
N THR A 48 -15.02 -10.23 0.60
CA THR A 48 -14.06 -10.13 1.70
C THR A 48 -14.03 -8.71 2.24
N SER A 49 -13.84 -8.57 3.54
CA SER A 49 -13.49 -7.29 4.15
C SER A 49 -12.15 -7.41 4.87
N THR A 50 -11.44 -6.30 4.92
CA THR A 50 -10.14 -6.21 5.62
C THR A 50 -10.10 -4.89 6.36
N LEU A 51 -9.73 -4.95 7.63
CA LEU A 51 -9.44 -3.79 8.48
C LEU A 51 -7.96 -3.86 8.87
N THR A 52 -7.21 -2.82 8.57
CA THR A 52 -5.78 -2.73 8.90
C THR A 52 -5.54 -1.47 9.72
N TYR A 53 -4.78 -1.60 10.79
CA TYR A 53 -4.28 -0.49 11.58
C TYR A 53 -2.76 -0.57 11.69
N ARG A 54 -2.09 0.52 11.33
CA ARG A 54 -0.63 0.66 11.39
C ARG A 54 -0.25 1.83 12.26
N ASN A 55 0.65 1.59 13.20
CA ASN A 55 1.31 2.60 14.01
C ASN A 55 2.81 2.56 13.67
N GLN A 56 3.24 3.51 12.86
CA GLN A 56 4.61 3.55 12.33
C GLN A 56 5.52 4.35 13.27
N TRP A 57 6.77 3.92 13.43
CA TRP A 57 7.81 4.59 14.23
C TRP A 57 7.36 4.92 15.66
N VAL A 58 6.93 3.91 16.38
CA VAL A 58 6.45 4.04 17.77
C VAL A 58 7.53 4.68 18.64
N GLY A 59 7.13 5.62 19.50
CA GLY A 59 8.03 6.41 20.35
C GLY A 59 8.42 7.76 19.77
N PHE A 60 8.16 7.99 18.47
CA PHE A 60 8.41 9.27 17.83
C PHE A 60 7.14 10.14 17.87
N ASN A 61 7.27 11.38 18.38
CA ASN A 61 6.15 12.31 18.43
C ASN A 61 5.66 12.68 17.03
N GLY A 62 4.33 12.60 16.81
CA GLY A 62 3.74 12.85 15.49
C GLY A 62 3.95 11.72 14.48
N SER A 63 4.33 10.54 14.95
CA SER A 63 4.53 9.36 14.09
C SER A 63 3.26 9.00 13.29
N PRO A 64 3.39 8.45 12.07
CA PRO A 64 2.26 8.11 11.22
C PRO A 64 1.36 7.05 11.84
N LYS A 65 0.04 7.26 11.76
CA LYS A 65 -1.00 6.31 12.16
C LYS A 65 -1.98 6.16 11.01
N THR A 66 -2.11 4.96 10.50
CA THR A 66 -2.95 4.65 9.34
C THR A 66 -4.00 3.62 9.72
N ALA A 67 -5.25 3.87 9.37
CA ALA A 67 -6.33 2.90 9.45
C ALA A 67 -6.95 2.75 8.07
N ILE A 68 -7.10 1.50 7.58
CA ILE A 68 -7.69 1.19 6.28
C ILE A 68 -8.80 0.16 6.49
N ALA A 69 -9.99 0.46 5.99
CA ALA A 69 -11.09 -0.47 5.87
C ALA A 69 -11.38 -0.70 4.39
N ALA A 70 -11.37 -1.94 3.95
CA ALA A 70 -11.62 -2.31 2.58
C ALA A 70 -12.65 -3.45 2.51
N VAL A 71 -13.48 -3.43 1.48
CA VAL A 71 -14.41 -4.52 1.16
C VAL A 71 -14.44 -4.69 -0.34
N ASP A 72 -14.33 -5.93 -0.81
CA ASP A 72 -14.45 -6.23 -2.23
C ASP A 72 -15.03 -7.62 -2.48
N GLY A 73 -15.57 -7.82 -3.67
CA GLY A 73 -16.08 -9.12 -4.07
C GLY A 73 -16.56 -9.18 -5.51
N PRO A 74 -16.80 -10.39 -6.01
CA PRO A 74 -17.30 -10.60 -7.35
C PRO A 74 -18.78 -10.27 -7.45
N LEU A 75 -19.21 -9.76 -8.61
CA LEU A 75 -20.63 -9.71 -8.95
C LEU A 75 -21.11 -11.08 -9.43
N PRO A 76 -22.16 -11.64 -8.82
CA PRO A 76 -22.66 -12.96 -9.16
C PRO A 76 -23.01 -13.10 -10.66
N GLY A 77 -22.53 -14.15 -11.31
CA GLY A 77 -22.82 -14.45 -12.72
C GLY A 77 -22.13 -13.51 -13.72
N LYS A 78 -21.28 -12.60 -13.26
CA LYS A 78 -20.56 -11.64 -14.12
C LYS A 78 -19.05 -11.75 -13.96
N ASN A 79 -18.32 -11.39 -15.00
CA ASN A 79 -16.86 -11.29 -14.93
C ASN A 79 -16.43 -9.90 -14.39
N MET A 80 -17.04 -9.48 -13.30
CA MET A 80 -16.88 -8.13 -12.74
C MET A 80 -16.68 -8.23 -11.23
N GLY A 81 -15.92 -7.31 -10.68
CA GLY A 81 -15.74 -7.12 -9.25
C GLY A 81 -16.02 -5.69 -8.85
N LEU A 82 -16.49 -5.53 -7.64
CA LEU A 82 -16.69 -4.23 -6.99
C LEU A 82 -15.93 -4.20 -5.68
N GLY A 83 -15.53 -3.00 -5.28
CA GLY A 83 -14.91 -2.77 -3.98
C GLY A 83 -15.13 -1.36 -3.49
N ALA A 84 -14.95 -1.19 -2.19
CA ALA A 84 -14.90 0.11 -1.52
C ALA A 84 -13.76 0.12 -0.51
N LEU A 85 -13.13 1.28 -0.36
CA LEU A 85 -12.04 1.48 0.58
C LEU A 85 -12.21 2.81 1.29
N PHE A 86 -12.00 2.79 2.59
CA PHE A 86 -11.85 3.98 3.41
C PHE A 86 -10.50 3.94 4.10
N MET A 87 -9.78 5.06 4.06
CA MET A 87 -8.48 5.24 4.73
C MET A 87 -8.51 6.50 5.58
N HIS A 88 -8.03 6.38 6.79
CA HIS A 88 -7.68 7.50 7.67
C HIS A 88 -6.19 7.44 7.92
N ASP A 89 -5.46 8.49 7.59
CA ASP A 89 -4.03 8.63 7.82
C ASP A 89 -3.74 9.93 8.57
N GLN A 90 -2.88 9.85 9.59
CA GLN A 90 -2.48 10.98 10.39
C GLN A 90 -0.96 10.98 10.54
N ILE A 91 -0.32 12.11 10.19
CA ILE A 91 1.11 12.34 10.34
C ILE A 91 1.29 13.70 11.00
N GLY A 92 1.78 13.72 12.25
CA GLY A 92 1.86 14.94 13.02
C GLY A 92 0.50 15.61 13.17
N VAL A 93 0.42 16.86 12.74
CA VAL A 93 -0.80 17.68 12.77
C VAL A 93 -1.67 17.53 11.51
N THR A 94 -1.16 16.82 10.49
CA THR A 94 -1.86 16.59 9.23
C THR A 94 -2.71 15.34 9.28
N LYS A 95 -3.93 15.42 8.78
CA LYS A 95 -4.87 14.31 8.64
C LYS A 95 -5.36 14.20 7.21
N GLN A 96 -5.45 12.97 6.72
CA GLN A 96 -6.00 12.63 5.42
C GLN A 96 -7.09 11.56 5.59
N ASN A 97 -8.28 11.83 5.06
CA ASN A 97 -9.35 10.86 4.93
C ASN A 97 -9.59 10.58 3.46
N THR A 98 -9.59 9.33 3.05
CA THR A 98 -9.79 8.92 1.65
C THR A 98 -10.92 7.91 1.58
N ALA A 99 -11.86 8.13 0.67
CA ALA A 99 -12.93 7.20 0.36
C ALA A 99 -12.92 6.89 -1.14
N LEU A 100 -12.84 5.62 -1.51
CA LEU A 100 -12.71 5.15 -2.89
C LEU A 100 -13.73 4.06 -3.17
N VAL A 101 -14.23 4.01 -4.40
CA VAL A 101 -14.96 2.90 -4.97
C VAL A 101 -14.15 2.30 -6.11
N HIS A 102 -14.22 0.99 -6.25
CA HIS A 102 -13.42 0.21 -7.20
C HIS A 102 -14.33 -0.61 -8.09
N TYR A 103 -13.98 -0.68 -9.34
CA TYR A 103 -14.61 -1.55 -10.33
C TYR A 103 -13.53 -2.29 -11.09
N ALA A 104 -13.72 -3.59 -11.32
CA ALA A 104 -12.82 -4.39 -12.14
C ALA A 104 -13.60 -5.27 -13.11
N TYR A 105 -13.09 -5.42 -14.31
CA TYR A 105 -13.58 -6.35 -15.32
C TYR A 105 -12.55 -7.43 -15.58
N GLN A 106 -12.95 -8.71 -15.51
CA GLN A 106 -12.07 -9.88 -15.57
C GLN A 106 -12.24 -10.61 -16.91
N LEU A 107 -11.15 -10.78 -17.65
CA LEU A 107 -11.06 -11.63 -18.83
C LEU A 107 -10.45 -12.98 -18.43
N ARG A 108 -11.02 -14.07 -18.93
CA ARG A 108 -10.52 -15.42 -18.68
C ARG A 108 -9.63 -15.86 -19.83
N PHE A 109 -8.43 -16.35 -19.53
CA PHE A 109 -7.47 -16.86 -20.50
C PHE A 109 -7.20 -18.36 -20.28
N GLY A 110 -8.26 -19.17 -20.26
CA GLY A 110 -8.14 -20.61 -20.07
C GLY A 110 -7.32 -20.97 -18.83
N ASP A 111 -6.31 -21.80 -19.01
CA ASP A 111 -5.41 -22.27 -17.95
C ASP A 111 -4.39 -21.22 -17.50
N PHE A 112 -4.22 -20.13 -18.25
CA PHE A 112 -3.30 -19.03 -17.89
C PHE A 112 -3.86 -18.07 -16.84
N GLY A 113 -5.08 -18.33 -16.34
CA GLY A 113 -5.70 -17.54 -15.29
C GLY A 113 -6.62 -16.44 -15.80
N LYS A 114 -6.71 -15.35 -15.06
CA LYS A 114 -7.58 -14.21 -15.34
C LYS A 114 -6.77 -12.93 -15.40
N LEU A 115 -7.07 -12.09 -16.38
CA LEU A 115 -6.56 -10.71 -16.46
C LEU A 115 -7.71 -9.77 -16.13
N ALA A 116 -7.54 -8.97 -15.10
CA ALA A 116 -8.48 -7.94 -14.68
C ALA A 116 -7.96 -6.54 -15.04
N PHE A 117 -8.85 -5.68 -15.50
CA PHE A 117 -8.61 -4.25 -15.64
C PHE A 117 -9.53 -3.54 -14.66
N GLY A 118 -8.98 -2.62 -13.88
CA GLY A 118 -9.71 -1.93 -12.83
C GLY A 118 -9.56 -0.43 -12.90
N ALA A 119 -10.58 0.24 -12.39
CA ALA A 119 -10.60 1.67 -12.16
C ALA A 119 -11.11 1.95 -10.74
N GLN A 120 -10.61 3.04 -10.16
CA GLN A 120 -11.12 3.56 -8.91
C GLN A 120 -11.41 5.04 -9.02
N ALA A 121 -12.40 5.48 -8.25
CA ALA A 121 -12.78 6.87 -8.14
C ALA A 121 -13.21 7.18 -6.71
N GLY A 122 -13.00 8.41 -6.28
CA GLY A 122 -13.41 8.87 -4.96
C GLY A 122 -12.81 10.21 -4.60
N ILE A 123 -12.64 10.44 -3.31
CA ILE A 123 -12.19 11.71 -2.76
C ILE A 123 -11.14 11.49 -1.67
N SER A 124 -10.24 12.45 -1.56
CA SER A 124 -9.32 12.59 -0.41
C SER A 124 -9.51 13.96 0.21
N GLN A 125 -9.74 13.98 1.51
CA GLN A 125 -9.90 15.18 2.32
C GLN A 125 -8.63 15.38 3.15
N PHE A 126 -8.01 16.55 3.03
CA PHE A 126 -6.81 16.93 3.76
C PHE A 126 -7.13 18.06 4.74
N SER A 127 -6.57 17.97 5.94
CA SER A 127 -6.61 19.02 6.94
C SER A 127 -5.31 19.03 7.74
N ALA A 128 -4.85 20.21 8.17
CA ALA A 128 -3.72 20.32 9.08
C ALA A 128 -3.98 21.42 10.10
N ARG A 129 -3.79 21.10 11.38
CA ARG A 129 -3.85 22.05 12.48
C ARG A 129 -2.47 22.67 12.70
N LEU A 130 -2.14 23.67 11.90
CA LEU A 130 -0.85 24.31 11.97
C LEU A 130 -0.66 25.11 13.24
N THR A 131 -1.75 25.60 13.83
CA THR A 131 -1.77 26.32 15.12
C THR A 131 -1.34 25.47 16.32
N ASP A 132 -1.41 24.11 16.20
CA ASP A 132 -0.94 23.18 17.23
C ASP A 132 0.60 23.01 17.22
N LEU A 133 1.29 23.59 16.21
CA LEU A 133 2.75 23.50 16.11
C LEU A 133 3.42 24.57 17.00
N THR A 134 4.39 24.13 17.80
CA THR A 134 5.26 25.05 18.52
C THR A 134 6.33 25.53 17.53
N VAL A 135 6.21 26.75 17.04
CA VAL A 135 7.16 27.39 16.12
C VAL A 135 8.08 28.30 16.89
N TRP A 136 9.36 28.41 16.45
CA TRP A 136 10.36 29.24 17.12
C TRP A 136 10.23 30.73 16.77
N ASP A 137 9.71 31.04 15.57
CA ASP A 137 9.42 32.40 15.10
C ASP A 137 7.93 32.53 14.75
N GLU A 138 7.35 33.74 14.92
CA GLU A 138 5.97 34.06 14.52
C GLU A 138 5.85 34.12 12.97
N ASP A 139 5.93 32.98 12.31
CA ASP A 139 5.67 32.87 10.87
C ASP A 139 4.16 32.88 10.63
N GLN A 140 3.68 33.79 9.78
CA GLN A 140 2.27 33.95 9.41
C GLN A 140 1.68 32.68 8.79
N VAL A 141 2.50 31.79 8.22
CA VAL A 141 2.07 30.50 7.64
C VAL A 141 1.47 29.57 8.71
N PHE A 142 1.92 29.65 9.95
CA PHE A 142 1.47 28.81 11.07
C PHE A 142 0.35 29.43 11.90
N GLN A 143 -0.09 30.63 11.59
CA GLN A 143 -1.15 31.32 12.33
C GLN A 143 -2.55 30.83 11.97
N ASN A 144 -2.72 30.13 10.83
CA ASN A 144 -4.00 29.64 10.36
C ASN A 144 -3.95 28.13 10.07
N ASP A 145 -4.95 27.41 10.54
CA ASP A 145 -5.13 26.02 10.18
C ASP A 145 -5.43 25.89 8.68
N LEU A 146 -4.85 24.86 8.05
CA LEU A 146 -5.27 24.49 6.70
C LEU A 146 -6.69 23.92 6.79
N SER A 147 -7.66 24.71 6.32
CA SER A 147 -9.04 24.30 6.20
C SER A 147 -9.13 23.05 5.31
N SER A 148 -10.05 22.17 5.66
CA SER A 148 -10.29 20.91 4.96
C SER A 148 -10.43 21.11 3.45
N LYS A 149 -9.50 20.54 2.68
CA LYS A 149 -9.55 20.51 1.21
C LYS A 149 -9.96 19.12 0.75
N VAL A 150 -10.92 19.05 -0.15
CA VAL A 150 -11.40 17.81 -0.75
C VAL A 150 -10.91 17.76 -2.19
N LEU A 151 -10.14 16.73 -2.51
CA LEU A 151 -9.57 16.50 -3.84
C LEU A 151 -10.16 15.22 -4.44
N PRO A 152 -10.63 15.23 -5.69
CA PRO A 152 -11.01 14.00 -6.37
C PRO A 152 -9.80 13.10 -6.59
N ARG A 153 -9.98 11.80 -6.42
CA ARG A 153 -8.96 10.79 -6.61
C ARG A 153 -9.43 9.74 -7.60
N PHE A 154 -8.59 9.49 -8.60
CA PHE A 154 -8.82 8.49 -9.63
C PHE A 154 -7.60 7.59 -9.75
N GLY A 155 -7.82 6.34 -10.08
CA GLY A 155 -6.74 5.39 -10.33
C GLY A 155 -7.16 4.29 -11.28
N ILE A 156 -6.18 3.65 -11.88
CA ILE A 156 -6.35 2.53 -12.81
C ILE A 156 -5.35 1.43 -12.50
N GLY A 157 -5.65 0.22 -12.96
CA GLY A 157 -4.73 -0.89 -12.82
C GLY A 157 -5.08 -2.07 -13.70
N ALA A 158 -4.11 -2.96 -13.82
CA ALA A 158 -4.25 -4.29 -14.41
C ALA A 158 -3.73 -5.32 -13.40
N TYR A 159 -4.41 -6.45 -13.30
CA TYR A 159 -4.07 -7.53 -12.39
C TYR A 159 -4.27 -8.87 -13.06
N TRP A 160 -3.19 -9.60 -13.28
CA TRP A 160 -3.22 -10.93 -13.88
C TRP A 160 -2.92 -11.97 -12.81
N PHE A 161 -3.82 -12.91 -12.62
CA PHE A 161 -3.74 -13.85 -11.51
C PHE A 161 -4.25 -15.24 -11.88
N SER A 162 -3.69 -16.23 -11.22
CA SER A 162 -4.07 -17.64 -11.30
C SER A 162 -4.13 -18.22 -9.87
N GLU A 163 -4.24 -19.53 -9.74
CA GLU A 163 -4.20 -20.18 -8.43
C GLU A 163 -2.82 -20.14 -7.75
N LYS A 164 -1.74 -19.95 -8.54
CA LYS A 164 -0.37 -20.05 -8.03
C LYS A 164 0.45 -18.77 -8.16
N TRP A 165 0.04 -17.85 -9.00
CA TRP A 165 0.84 -16.64 -9.25
C TRP A 165 -0.05 -15.44 -9.56
N TYR A 166 0.49 -14.28 -9.33
CA TYR A 166 -0.10 -13.01 -9.74
C TYR A 166 0.97 -12.03 -10.18
N ALA A 167 0.55 -11.09 -11.03
CA ALA A 167 1.28 -9.90 -11.39
C ALA A 167 0.30 -8.73 -11.50
N GLY A 168 0.66 -7.59 -10.97
CA GLY A 168 -0.19 -6.39 -10.96
C GLY A 168 0.60 -5.14 -11.32
N LEU A 169 0.00 -4.29 -12.14
CA LEU A 169 0.49 -2.95 -12.43
C LEU A 169 -0.62 -1.97 -12.12
N SER A 170 -0.33 -0.89 -11.39
CA SER A 170 -1.34 0.10 -11.03
C SER A 170 -0.78 1.50 -10.89
N VAL A 171 -1.68 2.46 -11.09
CA VAL A 171 -1.50 3.87 -10.78
C VAL A 171 -2.69 4.28 -9.90
N PRO A 172 -2.61 4.07 -8.56
CA PRO A 172 -3.73 4.35 -7.64
C PRO A 172 -4.09 5.84 -7.55
N THR A 173 -3.15 6.71 -7.87
CA THR A 173 -3.35 8.14 -7.94
C THR A 173 -2.94 8.63 -9.32
N LEU A 174 -3.92 8.74 -10.24
CA LEU A 174 -3.67 9.08 -11.64
C LEU A 174 -3.34 10.56 -11.81
N PHE A 175 -4.05 11.43 -11.08
CA PHE A 175 -3.82 12.86 -11.11
C PHE A 175 -3.04 13.28 -9.87
N ALA A 176 -1.86 13.88 -10.10
CA ALA A 176 -1.11 14.56 -9.08
C ALA A 176 -1.60 16.01 -9.04
N TYR A 177 -1.86 16.54 -7.86
CA TYR A 177 -2.21 17.94 -7.68
C TYR A 177 -0.97 18.67 -7.15
N ASP A 178 -0.19 19.20 -8.07
CA ASP A 178 0.88 20.14 -7.76
C ASP A 178 0.31 21.56 -7.75
N SER A 179 0.89 22.43 -6.94
CA SER A 179 0.43 23.81 -6.73
C SER A 179 0.48 24.69 -7.99
N ASP A 180 1.01 24.22 -9.11
CA ASP A 180 1.43 25.09 -10.18
C ASP A 180 0.46 25.28 -11.36
N GLU A 181 -0.56 24.46 -11.60
CA GLU A 181 -1.26 24.63 -12.89
C GLU A 181 -2.77 24.43 -12.98
N ALA A 182 -3.53 23.92 -12.02
CA ALA A 182 -4.93 23.56 -12.29
C ALA A 182 -6.00 24.10 -11.35
N PHE A 183 -5.64 24.56 -10.19
CA PHE A 183 -6.57 25.20 -9.26
C PHE A 183 -5.82 26.35 -8.58
N GLU A 184 -6.40 27.54 -8.54
CA GLU A 184 -5.97 28.69 -7.72
C GLU A 184 -6.03 28.32 -6.22
N ILE A 185 -5.26 27.34 -5.82
CA ILE A 185 -5.06 26.98 -4.44
C ILE A 185 -3.67 27.50 -4.11
N ASP A 186 -3.62 28.71 -3.61
CA ASP A 186 -2.42 29.29 -3.02
C ASP A 186 -2.04 28.52 -1.76
N VAL A 187 -1.51 27.31 -1.96
CA VAL A 187 -0.83 26.53 -0.96
C VAL A 187 0.59 26.38 -1.44
N SER A 188 1.34 27.45 -1.26
CA SER A 188 2.76 27.48 -1.54
C SER A 188 3.44 26.21 -1.02
N ARG A 189 3.77 25.29 -1.95
CA ARG A 189 4.69 24.15 -1.81
C ARG A 189 4.20 22.86 -1.17
N ALA A 190 2.91 22.61 -0.94
CA ALA A 190 2.44 21.30 -0.46
C ALA A 190 1.81 20.49 -1.59
N THR A 191 2.50 19.46 -2.06
CA THR A 191 1.93 18.45 -2.96
C THR A 191 1.05 17.50 -2.17
N PHE A 192 -0.27 17.58 -2.31
CA PHE A 192 -1.22 16.76 -1.54
C PHE A 192 -1.36 15.32 -2.08
N LEU A 193 -1.27 15.13 -3.38
CA LEU A 193 -1.35 13.82 -4.01
C LEU A 193 -0.23 13.68 -5.04
N ARG A 194 0.56 12.63 -4.92
CA ARG A 194 1.59 12.29 -5.91
C ARG A 194 1.16 11.06 -6.70
N ARG A 195 1.60 11.01 -7.96
CA ARG A 195 1.40 9.84 -8.79
C ARG A 195 2.34 8.72 -8.36
N HIS A 196 1.75 7.59 -7.98
CA HIS A 196 2.46 6.37 -7.62
C HIS A 196 2.30 5.35 -8.74
N TYR A 197 3.39 4.73 -9.15
CA TYR A 197 3.40 3.58 -10.05
C TYR A 197 3.79 2.36 -9.23
N LEU A 198 2.91 1.37 -9.18
CA LEU A 198 3.10 0.16 -8.39
C LEU A 198 3.17 -1.05 -9.32
N LEU A 199 4.19 -1.88 -9.12
CA LEU A 199 4.31 -3.20 -9.74
C LEU A 199 4.36 -4.23 -8.63
N THR A 200 3.45 -5.20 -8.67
CA THR A 200 3.37 -6.29 -7.69
C THR A 200 3.50 -7.63 -8.36
N GLY A 201 4.05 -8.61 -7.67
CA GLY A 201 4.10 -9.98 -8.18
C GLY A 201 4.35 -10.96 -7.05
N GLY A 202 3.91 -12.20 -7.27
CA GLY A 202 4.15 -13.28 -6.33
C GLY A 202 3.83 -14.65 -6.92
N TYR A 203 4.42 -15.66 -6.32
CA TYR A 203 4.25 -17.05 -6.71
C TYR A 203 4.12 -17.97 -5.49
N VAL A 204 3.30 -19.02 -5.58
CA VAL A 204 3.14 -20.02 -4.54
C VAL A 204 3.79 -21.34 -4.99
N PHE A 205 4.86 -21.71 -4.31
CA PHE A 205 5.51 -23.01 -4.47
C PHE A 205 4.92 -24.01 -3.48
N ASN A 206 4.33 -25.08 -3.97
CA ASN A 206 3.90 -26.20 -3.12
C ASN A 206 5.12 -27.07 -2.81
N MET A 207 5.66 -26.94 -1.60
CA MET A 207 6.81 -27.75 -1.16
C MET A 207 6.36 -29.18 -0.83
N ASN A 208 5.24 -29.31 -0.14
CA ASN A 208 4.54 -30.58 0.10
C ASN A 208 3.04 -30.29 0.40
N GLN A 209 2.27 -31.32 0.84
CA GLN A 209 0.83 -31.16 1.13
C GLN A 209 0.50 -30.25 2.32
N TRP A 210 1.50 -29.97 3.20
CA TRP A 210 1.31 -29.19 4.43
C TRP A 210 2.00 -27.82 4.39
N TRP A 211 2.96 -27.66 3.49
CA TRP A 211 3.86 -26.51 3.48
C TRP A 211 3.97 -25.90 2.08
N LYS A 212 3.82 -24.60 2.03
CA LYS A 212 3.99 -23.80 0.82
C LYS A 212 4.90 -22.62 1.11
N LEU A 213 5.60 -22.18 0.07
CA LEU A 213 6.48 -21.01 0.12
C LEU A 213 5.96 -19.99 -0.87
N LYS A 214 5.82 -18.74 -0.42
CA LYS A 214 5.32 -17.64 -1.24
C LYS A 214 6.29 -16.46 -1.22
N PRO A 215 7.22 -16.36 -2.19
CA PRO A 215 7.90 -15.11 -2.50
C PRO A 215 6.93 -14.12 -3.13
N SER A 216 7.09 -12.84 -2.79
CA SER A 216 6.38 -11.73 -3.42
C SER A 216 7.21 -10.46 -3.41
N VAL A 217 6.91 -9.58 -4.35
CA VAL A 217 7.60 -8.30 -4.51
C VAL A 217 6.59 -7.19 -4.78
N LEU A 218 6.87 -6.02 -4.22
CA LEU A 218 6.21 -4.77 -4.55
C LEU A 218 7.29 -3.76 -4.92
N LEU A 219 7.20 -3.19 -6.10
CA LEU A 219 8.02 -2.05 -6.53
C LEU A 219 7.13 -0.82 -6.59
N LYS A 220 7.61 0.27 -5.99
CA LYS A 220 6.94 1.56 -5.97
C LYS A 220 7.86 2.62 -6.55
N TYR A 221 7.37 3.29 -7.57
CA TYR A 221 8.05 4.44 -8.17
C TYR A 221 7.19 5.69 -8.02
N VAL A 222 7.79 6.74 -7.54
CA VAL A 222 7.23 8.09 -7.45
C VAL A 222 8.22 9.04 -8.11
N GLN A 223 7.73 9.94 -8.93
CA GLN A 223 8.58 10.94 -9.59
C GLN A 223 9.37 11.75 -8.54
N ASN A 224 10.64 11.94 -8.79
CA ASN A 224 11.58 12.65 -7.89
C ASN A 224 11.78 11.97 -6.51
N ALA A 225 11.51 10.66 -6.41
CA ALA A 225 11.85 9.85 -5.25
C ALA A 225 12.64 8.59 -5.68
N PRO A 226 13.50 8.04 -4.82
CA PRO A 226 14.16 6.76 -5.09
C PRO A 226 13.14 5.64 -5.33
N LEU A 227 13.49 4.68 -6.18
CA LEU A 227 12.70 3.46 -6.34
C LEU A 227 12.69 2.70 -5.02
N GLU A 228 11.50 2.38 -4.53
CA GLU A 228 11.29 1.60 -3.32
C GLU A 228 10.89 0.17 -3.70
N ALA A 229 11.56 -0.80 -3.12
CA ALA A 229 11.25 -2.22 -3.30
C ALA A 229 10.98 -2.87 -1.95
N ASP A 230 9.91 -3.65 -1.88
CA ASP A 230 9.56 -4.50 -0.76
C ASP A 230 9.58 -5.96 -1.23
N ILE A 231 10.50 -6.74 -0.69
CA ILE A 231 10.69 -8.16 -1.04
C ILE A 231 10.25 -9.00 0.14
N ASN A 232 9.26 -9.83 -0.06
CA ASN A 232 8.69 -10.68 0.97
C ASN A 232 8.91 -12.17 0.65
N LEU A 233 9.16 -12.94 1.70
CA LEU A 233 9.14 -14.39 1.67
C LEU A 233 8.26 -14.89 2.81
N SER A 234 7.15 -15.52 2.47
CA SER A 234 6.19 -16.10 3.43
C SER A 234 6.14 -17.62 3.31
N SER A 235 6.09 -18.27 4.44
CA SER A 235 5.90 -19.71 4.61
C SER A 235 4.47 -19.96 5.09
N VAL A 236 3.74 -20.84 4.42
CA VAL A 236 2.33 -21.14 4.70
C VAL A 236 2.21 -22.58 5.15
N PHE A 237 1.72 -22.80 6.35
CA PHE A 237 1.52 -24.14 6.95
C PHE A 237 0.03 -24.46 7.06
N LEU A 238 -0.35 -25.65 6.62
CA LEU A 238 -1.72 -26.17 6.68
C LEU A 238 -2.76 -25.23 6.05
N ASP A 239 -2.33 -24.32 5.15
CA ASP A 239 -3.15 -23.27 4.57
C ASP A 239 -3.81 -22.33 5.59
N GLN A 240 -3.30 -22.28 6.82
CA GLN A 240 -3.84 -21.50 7.93
C GLN A 240 -2.82 -20.57 8.58
N PHE A 241 -1.59 -21.05 8.78
CA PHE A 241 -0.57 -20.29 9.50
C PHE A 241 0.46 -19.73 8.51
N TRP A 242 0.65 -18.42 8.57
CA TRP A 242 1.62 -17.73 7.74
C TRP A 242 2.69 -17.13 8.63
N ILE A 243 3.93 -17.37 8.27
CA ILE A 243 5.10 -16.74 8.88
C ILE A 243 5.93 -16.18 7.73
N GLY A 244 6.23 -14.90 7.78
CA GLY A 244 6.95 -14.23 6.71
C GLY A 244 7.98 -13.24 7.23
N ALA A 245 8.90 -12.89 6.34
CA ALA A 245 9.81 -11.78 6.52
C ALA A 245 9.80 -10.93 5.25
N SER A 246 9.88 -9.62 5.41
CA SER A 246 9.95 -8.66 4.32
C SER A 246 11.13 -7.73 4.53
N TYR A 247 11.77 -7.34 3.43
CA TYR A 247 12.79 -6.31 3.41
C TYR A 247 12.33 -5.16 2.51
N ARG A 248 12.19 -3.98 3.11
CA ARG A 248 11.87 -2.74 2.41
C ARG A 248 13.14 -1.90 2.27
N THR A 249 13.50 -1.58 1.03
CA THR A 249 14.71 -0.82 0.74
C THR A 249 14.70 0.53 1.44
N GLY A 250 15.76 0.80 2.21
CA GLY A 250 15.98 2.07 2.89
C GLY A 250 15.09 2.37 4.10
N ASP A 251 14.19 1.46 4.50
CA ASP A 251 13.25 1.68 5.60
C ASP A 251 13.35 0.61 6.70
N ALA A 252 12.99 -0.64 6.43
CA ALA A 252 12.81 -1.62 7.49
C ALA A 252 12.97 -3.07 7.04
N VAL A 253 13.17 -3.95 8.03
CA VAL A 253 12.91 -5.39 7.93
C VAL A 253 11.67 -5.70 8.75
N ALA A 254 10.68 -6.35 8.16
CA ALA A 254 9.44 -6.72 8.82
C ALA A 254 9.35 -8.23 9.07
N ILE A 255 8.78 -8.60 10.21
CA ILE A 255 8.36 -9.97 10.51
C ILE A 255 6.83 -9.99 10.44
N LEU A 256 6.26 -10.98 9.78
CA LEU A 256 4.83 -11.10 9.54
C LEU A 256 4.32 -12.42 10.09
N LEU A 257 3.19 -12.35 10.76
CA LEU A 257 2.44 -13.51 11.25
C LEU A 257 0.99 -13.35 10.83
N GLU A 258 0.39 -14.41 10.29
CA GLU A 258 -1.05 -14.42 10.02
C GLU A 258 -1.63 -15.77 10.35
N TYR A 259 -2.83 -15.76 10.87
CA TYR A 259 -3.68 -16.92 11.03
C TYR A 259 -4.95 -16.74 10.19
N GLN A 260 -5.17 -17.70 9.30
CA GLN A 260 -6.38 -17.78 8.49
C GLN A 260 -7.25 -18.93 9.00
N SER A 261 -8.38 -18.57 9.60
CA SER A 261 -9.34 -19.56 10.07
C SER A 261 -9.94 -20.36 8.90
N PRO A 262 -10.18 -21.67 9.07
CA PRO A 262 -10.95 -22.43 8.10
C PRO A 262 -12.38 -21.90 7.88
N ALA A 263 -12.93 -21.19 8.88
CA ALA A 263 -14.27 -20.64 8.82
C ALA A 263 -14.34 -19.37 7.98
N TYR A 264 -14.01 -18.20 8.53
CA TYR A 264 -14.34 -16.94 7.83
C TYR A 264 -13.42 -15.78 8.18
N PHE A 265 -12.59 -15.87 9.20
CA PHE A 265 -11.80 -14.74 9.65
C PHE A 265 -10.31 -14.98 9.48
N ARG A 266 -9.59 -13.87 9.35
CA ARG A 266 -8.13 -13.80 9.31
C ARG A 266 -7.67 -12.75 10.31
N ILE A 267 -6.57 -13.02 10.95
CA ILE A 267 -5.88 -12.05 11.80
C ILE A 267 -4.40 -12.07 11.45
N GLY A 268 -3.84 -10.89 11.21
CA GLY A 268 -2.44 -10.71 10.89
C GLY A 268 -1.80 -9.69 11.81
N TYR A 269 -0.52 -9.88 12.05
CA TYR A 269 0.32 -8.94 12.77
C TYR A 269 1.68 -8.85 12.09
N SER A 270 2.19 -7.63 11.97
CA SER A 270 3.58 -7.42 11.59
C SER A 270 4.29 -6.45 12.51
N TYR A 271 5.58 -6.68 12.65
CA TYR A 271 6.50 -5.81 13.35
C TYR A 271 7.65 -5.42 12.42
N ASP A 272 7.84 -4.12 12.21
CA ASP A 272 8.91 -3.59 11.39
C ASP A 272 10.05 -3.10 12.26
N ILE A 273 11.22 -3.66 12.05
CA ILE A 273 12.48 -3.21 12.63
C ILE A 273 13.04 -2.14 11.71
N THR A 274 13.01 -0.88 12.16
CA THR A 274 13.51 0.25 11.38
C THR A 274 15.02 0.12 11.15
N THR A 275 15.46 0.19 9.89
CA THR A 275 16.88 0.11 9.50
C THR A 275 17.45 1.46 9.09
N SER A 276 16.58 2.44 8.83
CA SER A 276 16.96 3.82 8.50
C SER A 276 17.52 4.59 9.70
N LYS A 277 17.94 5.83 9.50
CA LYS A 277 18.43 6.72 10.57
C LYS A 277 17.41 6.93 11.70
N LEU A 278 16.12 6.70 11.44
CA LEU A 278 15.04 6.82 12.43
C LEU A 278 15.08 5.72 13.50
N ARG A 279 15.85 4.65 13.32
CA ARG A 279 15.98 3.56 14.32
C ARG A 279 16.41 4.04 15.71
N ASN A 280 17.14 5.15 15.79
CA ASN A 280 17.62 5.69 17.06
C ASN A 280 16.54 6.43 17.86
N HIS A 281 15.41 6.73 17.21
CA HIS A 281 14.29 7.50 17.77
C HIS A 281 12.97 6.76 17.74
N SER A 282 12.96 5.51 17.28
CA SER A 282 11.75 4.70 17.10
C SER A 282 11.95 3.29 17.64
N SER A 283 10.93 2.76 18.28
CA SER A 283 10.85 1.36 18.73
C SER A 283 10.28 0.43 17.64
N GLY A 284 10.35 0.84 16.36
CA GLY A 284 9.81 0.08 15.24
C GLY A 284 8.37 0.46 14.91
N SER A 285 7.73 -0.34 14.05
CA SER A 285 6.34 -0.11 13.64
C SER A 285 5.51 -1.37 13.83
N HIS A 286 4.26 -1.19 14.21
CA HIS A 286 3.31 -2.28 14.43
C HIS A 286 2.16 -2.16 13.45
N GLU A 287 1.73 -3.29 12.89
CA GLU A 287 0.57 -3.34 12.01
C GLU A 287 -0.28 -4.56 12.36
N ILE A 288 -1.58 -4.33 12.53
CA ILE A 288 -2.57 -5.36 12.83
C ILE A 288 -3.58 -5.38 11.68
N MET A 289 -3.95 -6.57 11.23
CA MET A 289 -4.96 -6.80 10.20
C MET A 289 -6.00 -7.78 10.71
N ILE A 290 -7.27 -7.48 10.43
CA ILE A 290 -8.40 -8.38 10.66
C ILE A 290 -9.18 -8.47 9.35
N GLY A 291 -9.50 -9.67 8.91
CA GLY A 291 -10.26 -9.91 7.69
C GLY A 291 -11.44 -10.86 7.91
N PHE A 292 -12.50 -10.65 7.12
CA PHE A 292 -13.67 -11.52 7.07
C PHE A 292 -14.02 -11.88 5.64
N ASP A 293 -14.32 -13.16 5.42
CA ASP A 293 -14.69 -13.73 4.13
C ASP A 293 -16.17 -14.11 4.14
N PHE A 294 -17.03 -13.35 3.44
CA PHE A 294 -18.47 -13.53 3.42
C PHE A 294 -18.89 -14.51 2.31
N GLY A 295 -19.74 -15.47 2.64
CA GLY A 295 -20.26 -16.43 1.65
C GLY A 295 -19.25 -17.49 1.20
N ARG A 296 -18.13 -17.64 1.87
CA ARG A 296 -17.12 -18.66 1.56
C ARG A 296 -17.70 -20.09 1.58
N ASN A 297 -18.63 -20.37 2.47
CA ASN A 297 -19.29 -21.68 2.56
C ASN A 297 -20.27 -21.98 1.41
N LEU A 298 -20.77 -20.93 0.73
CA LEU A 298 -21.67 -21.07 -0.41
C LEU A 298 -20.90 -21.48 -1.68
N VAL A 299 -19.59 -21.30 -1.66
CA VAL A 299 -18.71 -21.63 -2.77
C VAL A 299 -17.79 -22.75 -2.30
N LYS A 300 -17.86 -23.93 -2.93
CA LYS A 300 -16.90 -25.02 -2.68
C LYS A 300 -15.51 -24.57 -3.15
N VAL A 301 -14.80 -23.83 -2.31
CA VAL A 301 -13.43 -23.38 -2.58
C VAL A 301 -12.48 -24.46 -2.11
N LYS A 302 -11.86 -25.17 -3.05
CA LYS A 302 -10.82 -26.15 -2.77
C LYS A 302 -9.46 -25.53 -2.50
N THR A 303 -9.30 -24.26 -2.86
CA THR A 303 -8.01 -23.55 -2.82
C THR A 303 -8.06 -22.45 -1.77
N PRO A 304 -7.15 -22.45 -0.80
CA PRO A 304 -6.99 -21.35 0.16
C PRO A 304 -6.67 -20.03 -0.57
N ARG A 305 -6.92 -18.93 0.11
CA ARG A 305 -6.55 -17.61 -0.38
C ARG A 305 -5.06 -17.40 -0.20
N TYR A 306 -4.32 -17.26 -1.30
CA TYR A 306 -2.89 -16.98 -1.26
C TYR A 306 -2.56 -15.51 -1.61
N PHE A 307 -3.47 -14.77 -2.17
CA PHE A 307 -3.29 -13.36 -2.56
C PHE A 307 -4.61 -12.61 -2.56
#